data_d253d349fe5562137ae4d8d9bd4daf95
#
_entry.id   d253d349fe5562137ae4d8d9bd4daf95
#
_cell.length_a   1.000
_cell.length_b   1.000
_cell.length_c   1.000
_cell.angle_alpha   90.00
_cell.angle_beta   90.00
_cell.angle_gamma   90.00
#
_symmetry.space_group_name_H-M   'P 1'
#
loop_
_entity.id
_entity.type
_entity.pdbx_description
1 polymer ?
#
loop_
_entity_poly.entity_id
_entity_poly.type
_entity_poly.pdbx_seq_one_letter_code
_entity_poly.pdbx_strand_id
1 'polypeptide(L)'
;MRRVLGPFFTILLLLTLNLNGSAQQDQVEGTENPTVFKANVVTRTTKAVDYRHRGGATKVDFRGTDLMPRAAGDAKVQSKTGRLQIDASLNGMEPANKFGLEYLTYVLWAITPEGRANNLGEVILDNGKSSLHVTTDLQAFGLLVTAEPYFAVTQPSDLVVAQNIIRSDTLGREEAIDVRYELLPKGLYASPVSYTHPEPTRH
;
A
#
# COMPACT_ATOMS: atom_id res chain seq x y z
N MET A 1 -42.08 -1.47 -85.62
CA MET A 1 -42.15 -0.12 -86.22
C MET A 1 -41.13 0.77 -85.57
N ARG A 2 -40.31 1.43 -86.38
CA ARG A 2 -39.58 2.69 -86.22
C ARG A 2 -38.55 2.74 -85.08
N ARG A 3 -37.25 2.70 -85.34
CA ARG A 3 -36.36 3.84 -85.79
C ARG A 3 -36.15 4.83 -84.64
N VAL A 4 -35.01 5.39 -84.26
CA VAL A 4 -33.84 5.82 -85.03
C VAL A 4 -32.82 6.44 -84.09
N LEU A 5 -31.53 6.37 -84.42
CA LEU A 5 -30.43 7.33 -84.25
C LEU A 5 -29.86 7.65 -82.91
N GLY A 6 -28.58 7.44 -82.86
CA GLY A 6 -27.64 8.10 -81.94
C GLY A 6 -27.52 9.62 -82.18
N PRO A 7 -26.62 10.28 -81.59
CA PRO A 7 -25.24 10.34 -82.08
C PRO A 7 -24.14 10.45 -80.96
N PHE A 8 -22.98 10.08 -81.40
CA PHE A 8 -21.67 10.64 -81.13
C PHE A 8 -21.62 11.83 -80.21
N PHE A 9 -20.87 11.72 -79.11
CA PHE A 9 -20.22 12.91 -78.52
C PHE A 9 -18.84 12.56 -77.95
N THR A 10 -17.88 12.99 -78.68
CA THR A 10 -16.54 13.49 -78.39
C THR A 10 -15.92 13.19 -77.04
N ILE A 11 -14.84 12.42 -77.08
CA ILE A 11 -13.83 12.24 -76.06
C ILE A 11 -13.07 13.56 -75.91
N LEU A 12 -13.20 14.22 -74.76
CA LEU A 12 -12.30 15.31 -74.35
C LEU A 12 -11.36 14.74 -73.25
N LEU A 13 -10.14 14.42 -73.65
CA LEU A 13 -9.05 13.98 -72.81
C LEU A 13 -8.55 15.17 -72.01
N LEU A 14 -8.98 15.32 -70.75
CA LEU A 14 -8.41 16.22 -69.77
C LEU A 14 -7.31 15.52 -69.00
N LEU A 15 -6.07 15.86 -69.40
CA LEU A 15 -4.85 15.45 -68.72
C LEU A 15 -4.74 16.28 -67.40
N THR A 16 -5.18 15.72 -66.26
CA THR A 16 -4.92 16.32 -64.95
C THR A 16 -3.60 15.80 -64.42
N LEU A 17 -2.61 16.70 -64.34
CA LEU A 17 -1.39 16.43 -63.58
C LEU A 17 -1.75 16.24 -62.11
N ASN A 18 -1.62 15.01 -61.62
CA ASN A 18 -1.62 14.73 -60.20
C ASN A 18 -0.22 15.04 -59.65
N LEU A 19 -0.02 16.20 -59.07
CA LEU A 19 1.08 16.49 -58.17
C LEU A 19 0.79 15.81 -56.84
N ASN A 20 1.19 14.56 -56.71
CA ASN A 20 1.25 13.90 -55.42
C ASN A 20 2.42 14.47 -54.62
N GLY A 21 2.19 15.53 -53.90
CA GLY A 21 3.06 15.95 -52.80
C GLY A 21 2.87 14.94 -51.68
N SER A 22 3.80 13.99 -51.57
CA SER A 22 3.91 13.15 -50.38
C SER A 22 4.37 13.99 -49.24
N ALA A 23 3.43 14.54 -48.49
CA ALA A 23 3.73 15.01 -47.12
C ALA A 23 3.99 13.76 -46.28
N GLN A 24 5.25 13.48 -46.04
CA GLN A 24 5.70 12.49 -45.10
C GLN A 24 5.35 13.03 -43.73
N GLN A 25 4.18 12.64 -43.20
CA GLN A 25 3.87 12.78 -41.78
C GLN A 25 4.76 11.78 -41.06
N ASP A 26 5.82 12.28 -40.44
CA ASP A 26 6.48 11.58 -39.35
C ASP A 26 5.45 11.32 -38.26
N GLN A 27 4.78 10.18 -38.34
CA GLN A 27 4.08 9.61 -37.21
C GLN A 27 5.16 9.16 -36.23
N VAL A 28 5.42 10.03 -35.26
CA VAL A 28 6.05 9.58 -34.01
C VAL A 28 5.02 8.68 -33.33
N GLU A 29 5.07 7.42 -33.67
CA GLU A 29 4.38 6.35 -32.96
C GLU A 29 5.07 6.17 -31.60
N GLY A 30 4.79 7.11 -30.71
CA GLY A 30 5.03 6.92 -29.28
C GLY A 30 4.02 5.91 -28.77
N THR A 31 4.23 4.65 -29.04
CA THR A 31 3.53 3.56 -28.36
C THR A 31 4.10 3.47 -26.96
N GLU A 32 3.76 4.43 -26.12
CA GLU A 32 3.84 4.25 -24.67
C GLU A 32 2.74 3.24 -24.31
N ASN A 33 3.05 1.96 -24.42
CA ASN A 33 2.26 0.96 -23.73
C ASN A 33 2.28 1.31 -22.24
N PRO A 34 1.14 1.68 -21.64
CA PRO A 34 1.12 1.90 -20.22
C PRO A 34 1.59 0.60 -19.56
N THR A 35 2.71 0.68 -18.86
CA THR A 35 3.21 -0.46 -18.08
C THR A 35 2.17 -0.70 -16.98
N VAL A 36 1.23 -1.59 -17.24
CA VAL A 36 0.24 -2.00 -16.25
C VAL A 36 0.98 -2.81 -15.20
N PHE A 37 1.39 -2.17 -14.13
CA PHE A 37 1.88 -2.84 -12.95
C PHE A 37 0.70 -3.60 -12.35
N LYS A 38 0.66 -4.92 -12.57
CA LYS A 38 -0.23 -5.81 -11.81
C LYS A 38 0.34 -5.92 -10.42
N ALA A 39 -0.07 -5.04 -9.53
CA ALA A 39 0.18 -5.22 -8.11
C ALA A 39 -0.66 -6.44 -7.66
N ASN A 40 0.00 -7.53 -7.30
CA ASN A 40 -0.67 -8.61 -6.60
C ASN A 40 -0.97 -8.12 -5.18
N VAL A 41 -2.20 -7.67 -4.97
CA VAL A 41 -2.65 -7.25 -3.65
C VAL A 41 -2.72 -8.48 -2.75
N VAL A 42 -1.87 -8.51 -1.73
CA VAL A 42 -1.91 -9.53 -0.68
C VAL A 42 -2.93 -9.09 0.36
N THR A 43 -3.94 -9.89 0.58
CA THR A 43 -4.94 -9.67 1.63
C THR A 43 -4.66 -10.55 2.84
N ARG A 44 -4.75 -9.98 4.04
CA ARG A 44 -4.70 -10.70 5.30
C ARG A 44 -5.91 -10.35 6.17
N THR A 45 -6.14 -11.13 7.18
CA THR A 45 -7.20 -10.89 8.16
C THR A 45 -6.60 -10.69 9.54
N THR A 46 -7.05 -9.69 10.26
CA THR A 46 -6.75 -9.46 11.67
C THR A 46 -8.03 -9.26 12.46
N LYS A 47 -7.94 -9.26 13.77
CA LYS A 47 -9.07 -8.99 14.68
C LYS A 47 -9.05 -7.54 15.13
N ALA A 48 -10.14 -6.79 14.89
CA ALA A 48 -10.34 -5.48 15.46
C ALA A 48 -11.13 -5.58 16.76
N VAL A 49 -10.83 -4.69 17.71
CA VAL A 49 -11.52 -4.54 18.99
C VAL A 49 -12.17 -3.16 19.02
N ASP A 50 -13.42 -3.10 19.42
CA ASP A 50 -14.11 -1.83 19.69
C ASP A 50 -13.84 -1.38 21.14
N TYR A 51 -13.17 -0.22 21.27
CA TYR A 51 -12.75 0.34 22.55
C TYR A 51 -13.71 1.41 23.10
N ARG A 52 -14.79 1.75 22.38
CA ARG A 52 -15.69 2.89 22.68
C ARG A 52 -16.37 2.85 24.04
N HIS A 53 -16.68 1.69 24.56
CA HIS A 53 -17.54 1.53 25.73
C HIS A 53 -16.82 0.97 26.94
N ARG A 54 -15.52 1.18 27.04
CA ARG A 54 -14.72 0.57 28.09
C ARG A 54 -14.34 1.57 29.17
N GLY A 55 -14.82 1.30 30.37
CA GLY A 55 -14.32 1.96 31.60
C GLY A 55 -13.04 1.27 32.06
N GLY A 56 -11.88 1.68 31.53
CA GLY A 56 -10.60 1.12 31.93
C GLY A 56 -9.69 0.78 30.75
N ALA A 57 -8.52 0.20 31.07
CA ALA A 57 -7.57 -0.23 30.06
C ALA A 57 -7.89 -1.64 29.55
N THR A 58 -7.85 -1.80 28.24
CA THR A 58 -7.94 -3.10 27.57
C THR A 58 -6.52 -3.58 27.21
N LYS A 59 -6.23 -4.84 27.46
CA LYS A 59 -4.98 -5.47 27.01
C LYS A 59 -5.26 -6.38 25.83
N VAL A 60 -4.39 -6.33 24.83
CA VAL A 60 -4.30 -7.27 23.72
C VAL A 60 -2.86 -7.77 23.64
N ASP A 61 -2.68 -9.03 23.28
CA ASP A 61 -1.33 -9.58 23.12
C ASP A 61 -0.90 -9.49 21.66
N PHE A 62 0.41 -9.39 21.41
CA PHE A 62 1.00 -9.59 20.09
C PHE A 62 1.53 -11.02 19.95
N ARG A 63 1.28 -11.58 18.78
CA ARG A 63 1.87 -12.86 18.37
C ARG A 63 2.64 -12.67 17.07
N GLY A 64 3.85 -13.21 17.03
CA GLY A 64 4.65 -13.29 15.82
C GLY A 64 3.98 -14.13 14.74
N THR A 65 4.21 -13.76 13.50
CA THR A 65 3.82 -14.54 12.32
C THR A 65 4.93 -15.56 11.98
N ASP A 66 4.72 -16.36 10.93
CA ASP A 66 5.74 -17.29 10.43
C ASP A 66 7.03 -16.58 10.01
N LEU A 67 6.97 -15.28 9.67
CA LEU A 67 8.13 -14.46 9.35
C LEU A 67 9.01 -14.17 10.59
N MET A 68 8.39 -14.09 11.76
CA MET A 68 9.07 -13.80 13.02
C MET A 68 8.37 -14.53 14.19
N PRO A 69 8.45 -15.86 14.26
CA PRO A 69 7.63 -16.66 15.19
C PRO A 69 7.99 -16.43 16.68
N ARG A 70 9.15 -15.84 16.97
CA ARG A 70 9.56 -15.50 18.33
C ARG A 70 9.10 -14.13 18.77
N ALA A 71 8.59 -13.30 17.86
CA ALA A 71 8.05 -11.99 18.22
C ALA A 71 6.81 -12.17 19.11
N ALA A 72 6.80 -11.46 20.22
CA ALA A 72 5.72 -11.47 21.19
C ALA A 72 5.62 -10.10 21.86
N GLY A 73 4.52 -9.85 22.54
CA GLY A 73 4.35 -8.60 23.27
C GLY A 73 2.93 -8.39 23.72
N ASP A 74 2.65 -7.21 24.20
CA ASP A 74 1.31 -6.77 24.58
C ASP A 74 1.11 -5.30 24.25
N ALA A 75 -0.14 -4.90 24.12
CA ALA A 75 -0.54 -3.50 24.07
C ALA A 75 -1.65 -3.23 25.09
N LYS A 76 -1.50 -2.15 25.83
CA LYS A 76 -2.51 -1.61 26.73
C LYS A 76 -3.18 -0.42 26.03
N VAL A 77 -4.48 -0.54 25.80
CA VAL A 77 -5.29 0.50 25.15
C VAL A 77 -6.21 1.12 26.20
N GLN A 78 -6.17 2.44 26.37
CA GLN A 78 -7.00 3.14 27.35
C GLN A 78 -7.50 4.47 26.78
N SER A 79 -8.73 4.83 27.16
CA SER A 79 -9.29 6.15 26.80
C SER A 79 -8.68 7.25 27.65
N LYS A 80 -8.21 8.32 26.99
CA LYS A 80 -7.75 9.55 27.63
C LYS A 80 -8.25 10.77 26.86
N THR A 81 -9.06 11.59 27.50
CA THR A 81 -9.48 12.90 26.96
C THR A 81 -9.97 12.84 25.52
N GLY A 82 -10.83 11.85 25.22
CA GLY A 82 -11.44 11.70 23.87
C GLY A 82 -10.59 10.97 22.84
N ARG A 83 -9.34 10.60 23.16
CA ARG A 83 -8.45 9.80 22.31
C ARG A 83 -8.15 8.46 22.98
N LEU A 84 -7.69 7.50 22.19
CA LEU A 84 -7.14 6.27 22.74
C LEU A 84 -5.62 6.37 22.81
N GLN A 85 -5.09 6.08 23.99
CA GLN A 85 -3.66 5.90 24.22
C GLN A 85 -3.33 4.42 24.11
N ILE A 86 -2.25 4.11 23.42
CA ILE A 86 -1.74 2.75 23.20
C ILE A 86 -0.32 2.71 23.74
N ASP A 87 -0.11 1.88 24.75
CA ASP A 87 1.21 1.55 25.28
C ASP A 87 1.54 0.14 24.78
N ALA A 88 2.40 0.01 23.78
CA ALA A 88 2.77 -1.27 23.19
C ALA A 88 4.19 -1.66 23.60
N SER A 89 4.38 -2.93 23.93
CA SER A 89 5.68 -3.53 24.22
C SER A 89 5.88 -4.75 23.34
N LEU A 90 7.04 -4.86 22.71
CA LEU A 90 7.40 -5.98 21.84
C LEU A 90 8.75 -6.58 22.28
N ASN A 91 8.91 -7.88 22.08
CA ASN A 91 10.14 -8.60 22.37
C ASN A 91 10.33 -9.74 21.35
N GLY A 92 11.52 -10.35 21.35
CA GLY A 92 11.86 -11.42 20.41
C GLY A 92 11.94 -10.97 18.95
N MET A 93 12.08 -9.65 18.74
CA MET A 93 12.21 -9.03 17.42
C MET A 93 13.65 -9.15 16.91
N GLU A 94 13.80 -9.36 15.62
CA GLU A 94 15.10 -9.35 14.94
C GLU A 94 15.20 -8.06 14.08
N PRO A 95 16.42 -7.62 13.66
CA PRO A 95 16.55 -6.43 12.83
C PRO A 95 15.77 -6.56 11.50
N ALA A 96 15.17 -5.44 11.05
CA ALA A 96 14.29 -5.42 9.87
C ALA A 96 15.02 -5.83 8.58
N ASN A 97 16.30 -5.52 8.46
CA ASN A 97 17.12 -5.85 7.31
C ASN A 97 17.31 -7.37 7.07
N LYS A 98 16.88 -8.23 8.00
CA LYS A 98 16.82 -9.68 7.74
C LYS A 98 15.87 -10.03 6.59
N PHE A 99 14.90 -9.18 6.30
CA PHE A 99 13.91 -9.39 5.22
C PHE A 99 14.39 -8.82 3.86
N GLY A 100 15.46 -8.05 3.84
CA GLY A 100 16.06 -7.39 2.70
C GLY A 100 16.72 -6.09 3.13
N LEU A 101 17.77 -5.67 2.43
CA LEU A 101 18.52 -4.45 2.77
C LEU A 101 17.67 -3.18 2.64
N GLU A 102 16.57 -3.24 1.92
CA GLU A 102 15.59 -2.17 1.76
C GLU A 102 14.73 -1.93 3.00
N TYR A 103 14.60 -2.92 3.91
CA TYR A 103 13.81 -2.79 5.13
C TYR A 103 14.69 -2.31 6.27
N LEU A 104 14.43 -1.10 6.75
CA LEU A 104 15.29 -0.43 7.73
C LEU A 104 14.65 -0.34 9.11
N THR A 105 13.33 -0.46 9.19
CA THR A 105 12.60 -0.27 10.44
C THR A 105 11.31 -1.11 10.50
N TYR A 106 10.61 -1.02 11.63
CA TYR A 106 9.28 -1.56 11.82
C TYR A 106 8.28 -0.45 12.09
N VAL A 107 7.04 -0.65 11.66
CA VAL A 107 5.94 0.29 11.91
C VAL A 107 4.79 -0.44 12.59
N LEU A 108 4.22 0.19 13.61
CA LEU A 108 2.99 -0.22 14.26
C LEU A 108 1.80 0.41 13.52
N TRP A 109 0.80 -0.41 13.21
CA TRP A 109 -0.40 0.00 12.50
C TRP A 109 -1.65 -0.27 13.29
N ALA A 110 -2.63 0.63 13.18
CA ALA A 110 -4.02 0.37 13.51
C ALA A 110 -4.81 0.10 12.22
N ILE A 111 -5.50 -1.05 12.17
CA ILE A 111 -6.34 -1.42 11.03
C ILE A 111 -7.80 -1.26 11.45
N THR A 112 -8.53 -0.38 10.75
CA THR A 112 -9.95 -0.15 11.05
C THR A 112 -10.81 -1.34 10.59
N PRO A 113 -12.06 -1.49 11.09
CA PRO A 113 -12.98 -2.54 10.63
C PRO A 113 -13.20 -2.55 9.12
N GLU A 114 -13.08 -1.39 8.46
CA GLU A 114 -13.20 -1.25 7.00
C GLU A 114 -11.91 -1.63 6.25
N GLY A 115 -10.85 -2.06 6.97
CA GLY A 115 -9.58 -2.49 6.37
C GLY A 115 -8.59 -1.36 6.09
N ARG A 116 -8.84 -0.13 6.56
CA ARG A 116 -7.90 0.99 6.37
C ARG A 116 -6.76 0.91 7.38
N ALA A 117 -5.54 1.02 6.89
CA ALA A 117 -4.35 1.08 7.71
C ALA A 117 -4.05 2.52 8.14
N ASN A 118 -3.76 2.72 9.41
CA ASN A 118 -3.31 3.98 10.00
C ASN A 118 -1.96 3.75 10.68
N ASN A 119 -0.94 4.46 10.21
CA ASN A 119 0.41 4.42 10.77
C ASN A 119 0.39 5.06 12.16
N LEU A 120 0.72 4.28 13.19
CA LEU A 120 0.79 4.74 14.58
C LEU A 120 2.20 5.19 14.97
N GLY A 121 3.23 4.74 14.27
CA GLY A 121 4.60 5.16 14.50
C GLY A 121 5.62 4.03 14.35
N GLU A 122 6.87 4.45 14.44
CA GLU A 122 8.04 3.59 14.31
C GLU A 122 8.24 2.71 15.56
N VAL A 123 8.52 1.45 15.33
CA VAL A 123 8.91 0.48 16.37
C VAL A 123 10.43 0.38 16.39
N ILE A 124 11.05 1.20 17.22
CA ILE A 124 12.51 1.22 17.38
C ILE A 124 12.94 0.06 18.27
N LEU A 125 13.90 -0.74 17.81
CA LEU A 125 14.40 -1.88 18.55
C LEU A 125 15.64 -1.53 19.36
N ASP A 126 15.63 -1.93 20.62
CA ASP A 126 16.80 -2.05 21.47
C ASP A 126 16.95 -3.49 21.91
N ASN A 127 18.02 -4.15 21.46
CA ASN A 127 18.30 -5.57 21.74
C ASN A 127 17.09 -6.52 21.54
N GLY A 128 16.36 -6.33 20.42
CA GLY A 128 15.20 -7.14 20.08
C GLY A 128 13.94 -6.84 20.89
N LYS A 129 13.91 -5.72 21.62
CA LYS A 129 12.77 -5.22 22.37
C LYS A 129 12.38 -3.81 21.89
N SER A 130 11.12 -3.47 22.08
CA SER A 130 10.62 -2.12 21.82
C SER A 130 9.55 -1.75 22.82
N SER A 131 9.46 -0.46 23.10
CA SER A 131 8.35 0.13 23.85
C SER A 131 7.89 1.38 23.12
N LEU A 132 6.61 1.44 22.80
CA LEU A 132 6.02 2.51 22.00
C LEU A 132 4.80 3.08 22.72
N HIS A 133 4.75 4.41 22.83
CA HIS A 133 3.63 5.13 23.40
C HIS A 133 3.03 6.06 22.36
N VAL A 134 1.80 5.76 21.93
CA VAL A 134 1.12 6.51 20.85
C VAL A 134 -0.33 6.79 21.21
N THR A 135 -0.93 7.73 20.48
CA THR A 135 -2.36 8.05 20.60
C THR A 135 -3.04 7.98 19.23
N THR A 136 -4.32 7.62 19.22
CA THR A 136 -5.15 7.60 18.02
C THR A 136 -6.55 8.11 18.31
N ASP A 137 -7.22 8.68 17.29
CA ASP A 137 -8.64 9.04 17.34
C ASP A 137 -9.54 7.85 16.95
N LEU A 138 -8.96 6.78 16.40
CA LEU A 138 -9.68 5.56 16.07
C LEU A 138 -10.25 4.93 17.33
N GLN A 139 -11.50 4.45 17.26
CA GLN A 139 -12.20 3.84 18.40
C GLN A 139 -12.31 2.31 18.27
N ALA A 140 -12.19 1.78 17.05
CA ALA A 140 -12.20 0.36 16.76
C ALA A 140 -11.07 0.02 15.77
N PHE A 141 -10.18 -0.90 16.16
CA PHE A 141 -9.05 -1.30 15.31
C PHE A 141 -8.41 -2.61 15.78
N GLY A 142 -7.72 -3.26 14.85
CA GLY A 142 -6.70 -4.26 15.11
C GLY A 142 -5.32 -3.66 15.04
N LEU A 143 -4.33 -4.31 15.66
CA LEU A 143 -2.93 -3.89 15.66
C LEU A 143 -2.07 -4.89 14.89
N LEU A 144 -1.15 -4.38 14.08
CA LEU A 144 -0.14 -5.20 13.43
C LEU A 144 1.19 -4.45 13.32
N VAL A 145 2.27 -5.20 13.12
CA VAL A 145 3.62 -4.67 12.92
C VAL A 145 4.15 -5.20 11.60
N THR A 146 4.67 -4.31 10.77
CA THR A 146 5.31 -4.66 9.50
C THR A 146 6.75 -4.18 9.43
N ALA A 147 7.57 -4.86 8.64
CA ALA A 147 8.91 -4.37 8.28
C ALA A 147 8.78 -3.40 7.12
N GLU A 148 9.38 -2.21 7.26
CA GLU A 148 9.22 -1.12 6.31
C GLU A 148 10.57 -0.49 5.90
N PRO A 149 10.64 0.10 4.69
CA PRO A 149 11.86 0.80 4.27
C PRO A 149 12.11 2.09 5.07
N TYR A 150 11.05 2.74 5.56
CA TYR A 150 11.13 3.93 6.41
C TYR A 150 9.84 4.08 7.25
N PHE A 151 9.90 4.87 8.30
CA PHE A 151 8.80 4.96 9.28
C PHE A 151 7.55 5.71 8.79
N ALA A 152 7.67 6.64 7.83
CA ALA A 152 6.57 7.48 7.38
C ALA A 152 5.79 6.89 6.18
N VAL A 153 5.81 5.58 6.02
CA VAL A 153 5.01 4.89 4.99
C VAL A 153 3.51 5.08 5.25
N THR A 154 2.72 5.13 4.18
CA THR A 154 1.26 5.36 4.25
C THR A 154 0.44 4.09 4.13
N GLN A 155 1.06 2.99 3.70
CA GLN A 155 0.44 1.67 3.61
C GLN A 155 1.42 0.60 4.10
N PRO A 156 0.93 -0.44 4.79
CA PRO A 156 1.78 -1.51 5.27
C PRO A 156 2.29 -2.39 4.12
N SER A 157 3.54 -2.83 4.25
CA SER A 157 4.11 -3.88 3.40
C SER A 157 3.49 -5.25 3.70
N ASP A 158 3.72 -6.24 2.83
CA ASP A 158 3.29 -7.62 3.05
C ASP A 158 4.13 -8.37 4.10
N LEU A 159 5.19 -7.74 4.63
CA LEU A 159 6.04 -8.31 5.67
C LEU A 159 5.45 -8.07 7.08
N VAL A 160 4.29 -8.61 7.33
CA VAL A 160 3.66 -8.59 8.65
C VAL A 160 4.42 -9.53 9.58
N VAL A 161 5.09 -8.98 10.59
CA VAL A 161 5.94 -9.73 11.52
C VAL A 161 5.23 -10.08 12.84
N ALA A 162 4.26 -9.25 13.25
CA ALA A 162 3.43 -9.51 14.42
C ALA A 162 2.02 -8.93 14.25
N GLN A 163 1.04 -9.54 14.89
CA GLN A 163 -0.34 -9.07 14.89
C GLN A 163 -0.98 -9.28 16.26
N ASN A 164 -2.00 -8.51 16.58
CA ASN A 164 -2.71 -8.70 17.82
C ASN A 164 -3.52 -9.99 17.83
N ILE A 165 -3.60 -10.59 19.00
CA ILE A 165 -4.54 -11.64 19.32
C ILE A 165 -5.42 -11.18 20.48
N ILE A 166 -6.70 -11.54 20.42
CA ILE A 166 -7.63 -11.25 21.50
C ILE A 166 -7.48 -12.33 22.57
N ARG A 167 -7.38 -11.89 23.81
CA ARG A 167 -7.28 -12.77 24.97
C ARG A 167 -8.68 -13.25 25.38
N SER A 168 -8.77 -14.48 25.83
CA SER A 168 -10.02 -15.04 26.37
C SER A 168 -10.45 -14.39 27.69
N ASP A 169 -9.51 -13.74 28.40
CA ASP A 169 -9.73 -13.06 29.69
C ASP A 169 -9.90 -11.54 29.55
N THR A 170 -9.98 -11.00 28.35
CA THR A 170 -10.24 -9.58 28.14
C THR A 170 -11.65 -9.24 28.67
N LEU A 171 -11.69 -8.51 29.77
CA LEU A 171 -12.92 -8.12 30.44
C LEU A 171 -13.74 -7.15 29.57
N GLY A 172 -14.90 -7.58 29.14
CA GLY A 172 -15.87 -6.75 28.43
C GLY A 172 -16.39 -7.41 27.15
N ARG A 173 -17.49 -6.90 26.63
CA ARG A 173 -18.12 -7.37 25.41
C ARG A 173 -17.24 -7.02 24.20
N GLU A 174 -16.32 -7.91 23.85
CA GLU A 174 -15.47 -7.76 22.69
C GLU A 174 -16.21 -8.21 21.46
N GLU A 175 -16.59 -7.25 20.63
CA GLU A 175 -16.89 -7.56 19.23
C GLU A 175 -15.55 -7.66 18.51
N ALA A 176 -15.01 -8.89 18.49
CA ALA A 176 -13.88 -9.20 17.63
C ALA A 176 -14.38 -9.22 16.19
N ILE A 177 -14.02 -8.21 15.42
CA ILE A 177 -14.39 -8.08 14.02
C ILE A 177 -13.24 -8.63 13.19
N ASP A 178 -13.50 -9.60 12.31
CA ASP A 178 -12.54 -10.03 11.31
C ASP A 178 -12.37 -8.94 10.25
N VAL A 179 -11.20 -8.36 10.19
CA VAL A 179 -10.88 -7.26 9.27
C VAL A 179 -9.98 -7.77 8.15
N ARG A 180 -10.43 -7.58 6.93
CA ARG A 180 -9.61 -7.81 5.73
C ARG A 180 -8.94 -6.50 5.35
N TYR A 181 -7.65 -6.53 5.13
CA TYR A 181 -6.84 -5.36 4.74
C TYR A 181 -5.87 -5.72 3.62
N GLU A 182 -5.44 -4.68 2.88
CA GLU A 182 -4.54 -4.80 1.74
C GLU A 182 -3.12 -4.42 2.13
N LEU A 183 -2.15 -5.12 1.56
CA LEU A 183 -0.74 -4.95 1.82
C LEU A 183 -0.01 -4.63 0.52
N LEU A 184 1.01 -3.79 0.58
CA LEU A 184 1.91 -3.55 -0.55
C LEU A 184 2.83 -4.75 -0.75
N PRO A 185 2.87 -5.34 -1.96
CA PRO A 185 3.74 -6.47 -2.24
C PRO A 185 5.21 -6.11 -2.07
N LYS A 186 6.01 -7.10 -1.65
CA LYS A 186 7.46 -6.99 -1.59
C LYS A 186 8.03 -6.53 -2.95
N GLY A 187 8.89 -5.52 -2.92
CA GLY A 187 9.57 -5.00 -4.11
C GLY A 187 8.94 -3.76 -4.75
N LEU A 188 7.76 -3.30 -4.32
CA LEU A 188 7.22 -2.01 -4.79
C LEU A 188 8.09 -0.81 -4.34
N TYR A 189 8.88 -0.98 -3.29
CA TYR A 189 9.86 0.02 -2.84
C TYR A 189 11.25 -0.17 -3.50
N ALA A 190 11.45 -1.22 -4.29
CA ALA A 190 12.75 -1.56 -4.86
C ALA A 190 13.14 -0.76 -6.13
N SER A 191 12.28 0.14 -6.59
CA SER A 191 12.65 1.08 -7.65
C SER A 191 13.17 2.36 -7.02
N PRO A 192 14.50 2.55 -6.89
CA PRO A 192 15.02 3.87 -6.56
C PRO A 192 14.58 4.80 -7.68
N VAL A 193 13.84 5.84 -7.31
CA VAL A 193 13.61 6.96 -8.22
C VAL A 193 14.99 7.52 -8.53
N SER A 194 15.49 7.21 -9.73
CA SER A 194 16.78 7.75 -10.20
C SER A 194 16.57 9.25 -10.41
N TYR A 195 16.90 10.03 -9.40
CA TYR A 195 17.07 11.47 -9.57
C TYR A 195 18.35 11.70 -10.39
N THR A 196 18.22 11.72 -11.70
CA THR A 196 19.23 12.33 -12.55
C THR A 196 19.20 13.83 -12.28
N HIS A 197 20.12 14.31 -11.44
CA HIS A 197 20.40 15.73 -11.36
C HIS A 197 20.89 16.16 -12.76
N PRO A 198 20.27 17.16 -13.41
CA PRO A 198 20.86 17.74 -14.60
C PRO A 198 22.21 18.34 -14.17
N GLU A 199 23.27 17.90 -14.83
CA GLU A 199 24.61 18.48 -14.66
C GLU A 199 24.52 19.99 -14.88
N PRO A 200 25.12 20.81 -14.00
CA PRO A 200 25.19 22.27 -14.21
C PRO A 200 26.00 22.56 -15.45
N THR A 201 25.36 23.10 -16.47
CA THR A 201 26.02 23.62 -17.67
C THR A 201 27.04 24.67 -17.24
N ARG A 202 28.34 24.35 -17.40
CA ARG A 202 29.41 25.32 -17.26
C ARG A 202 29.35 26.26 -18.46
N HIS A 203 29.06 27.52 -18.20
CA HIS A 203 29.29 28.67 -19.12
C HIS A 203 30.70 29.20 -18.97
#